data_70b46862383eef1191a98a36205b20ba
#
_entry.id   70b46862383eef1191a98a36205b20ba
#
_cell.length_a   1.000
_cell.length_b   1.000
_cell.length_c   1.000
_cell.angle_alpha   90.00
_cell.angle_beta   90.00
_cell.angle_gamma   90.00
#
_symmetry.space_group_name_H-M   'P 1'
#
loop_
_entity.id
_entity.type
_entity.pdbx_description
1 polymer ?
#
loop_
_entity_poly.entity_id
_entity_poly.type
_entity_poly.pdbx_seq_one_letter_code
_entity_poly.pdbx_strand_id
1 'polypeptide(L)'
;MRFGFHLFMVPPEELQAIARTADEYGWDSIQVADAPFFPEKVSVPYPYTPDGSRFWPLDMPVLDPWVAITAMAVVTQRIRFIPSVLRLAIRQPLLEAKSLASVAAVAQDRVALGVGLAWMPEEFRWLGIDMKTRGKRQDEAIQAIRLLLQGGFQEFHGKHVDFDRVIMAPTPKKKIPIYVGGATPPAMQRAARLGDGWLSVIHNKDEIPAIVAELNRYRRDYGRENEAFDIMLHCPDATTVDDIKRLQDLGITDLQVTPWAIPGMAAEEGVGKIMQQQPTLQMKQDAIKRYADTVIAQFI
;
A
#
# COMPACT_ATOMS: atom_id res chain seq x y z
N MET A 1 -4.66 6.67 16.46
CA MET A 1 -5.05 6.27 15.09
C MET A 1 -4.31 7.15 14.09
N ARG A 2 -3.71 6.56 13.06
CA ARG A 2 -3.14 7.30 11.91
C ARG A 2 -4.12 7.30 10.76
N PHE A 3 -4.10 8.33 9.92
CA PHE A 3 -5.02 8.47 8.80
C PHE A 3 -4.24 8.63 7.49
N GLY A 4 -4.68 7.88 6.49
CA GLY A 4 -4.13 7.97 5.15
C GLY A 4 -5.22 7.84 4.09
N PHE A 5 -4.83 8.02 2.84
CA PHE A 5 -5.71 7.82 1.71
C PHE A 5 -4.96 7.30 0.49
N HIS A 6 -5.72 6.68 -0.41
CA HIS A 6 -5.19 6.09 -1.63
C HIS A 6 -5.37 7.04 -2.82
N LEU A 7 -4.26 7.32 -3.52
CA LEU A 7 -4.28 8.07 -4.78
C LEU A 7 -4.61 7.15 -5.96
N PHE A 8 -5.87 6.76 -6.02
CA PHE A 8 -6.38 6.01 -7.14
C PHE A 8 -7.11 6.95 -8.09
N MET A 9 -6.81 6.86 -9.39
CA MET A 9 -7.45 7.67 -10.45
C MET A 9 -7.29 9.19 -10.29
N VAL A 10 -6.18 9.60 -9.71
CA VAL A 10 -5.81 11.01 -9.63
C VAL A 10 -4.90 11.34 -10.81
N PRO A 11 -5.20 12.41 -11.59
CA PRO A 11 -4.32 12.85 -12.66
C PRO A 11 -2.91 13.18 -12.15
N PRO A 12 -1.85 12.82 -12.89
CA PRO A 12 -0.47 13.04 -12.46
C PRO A 12 -0.14 14.48 -12.09
N GLU A 13 -0.73 15.46 -12.78
CA GLU A 13 -0.54 16.89 -12.54
C GLU A 13 -1.14 17.39 -11.22
N GLU A 14 -2.05 16.65 -10.61
CA GLU A 14 -2.67 16.99 -9.32
C GLU A 14 -1.91 16.46 -8.12
N LEU A 15 -1.01 15.47 -8.28
CA LEU A 15 -0.37 14.74 -7.19
C LEU A 15 0.34 15.65 -6.17
N GLN A 16 1.12 16.62 -6.67
CA GLN A 16 1.87 17.52 -5.78
C GLN A 16 0.95 18.44 -4.97
N ALA A 17 -0.11 18.97 -5.60
CA ALA A 17 -1.06 19.85 -4.93
C ALA A 17 -1.85 19.10 -3.84
N ILE A 18 -2.28 17.89 -4.12
CA ILE A 18 -2.95 17.01 -3.16
C ILE A 18 -2.01 16.66 -2.00
N ALA A 19 -0.76 16.27 -2.29
CA ALA A 19 0.21 15.90 -1.27
C ALA A 19 0.54 17.08 -0.33
N ARG A 20 0.73 18.30 -0.85
CA ARG A 20 0.90 19.49 -0.02
C ARG A 20 -0.28 19.73 0.91
N THR A 21 -1.50 19.69 0.37
CA THR A 21 -2.71 19.89 1.17
C THR A 21 -2.80 18.84 2.28
N ALA A 22 -2.52 17.57 1.98
CA ALA A 22 -2.55 16.51 2.98
C ALA A 22 -1.47 16.69 4.06
N ASP A 23 -0.25 17.06 3.67
CA ASP A 23 0.85 17.33 4.59
C ASP A 23 0.55 18.50 5.54
N GLU A 24 -0.01 19.59 5.01
CA GLU A 24 -0.43 20.78 5.76
C GLU A 24 -1.53 20.47 6.79
N TYR A 25 -2.48 19.61 6.42
CA TYR A 25 -3.64 19.27 7.24
C TYR A 25 -3.47 18.03 8.10
N GLY A 26 -2.25 17.56 8.33
CA GLY A 26 -1.95 16.58 9.36
C GLY A 26 -2.22 15.13 9.00
N TRP A 27 -2.40 14.79 7.72
CA TRP A 27 -2.50 13.41 7.29
C TRP A 27 -1.19 12.65 7.49
N ASP A 28 -1.28 11.37 7.80
CA ASP A 28 -0.10 10.55 8.12
C ASP A 28 0.49 9.86 6.89
N SER A 29 -0.33 9.46 5.93
CA SER A 29 0.17 8.73 4.76
C SER A 29 -0.65 8.91 3.48
N ILE A 30 0.04 8.79 2.35
CA ILE A 30 -0.54 8.66 1.01
C ILE A 30 -0.14 7.31 0.45
N GLN A 31 -1.13 6.54 -0.01
CA GLN A 31 -0.93 5.28 -0.69
C GLN A 31 -0.98 5.46 -2.21
N VAL A 32 -0.07 4.80 -2.92
CA VAL A 32 0.09 4.92 -4.39
C VAL A 32 -0.08 3.56 -5.04
N ALA A 33 -0.90 3.48 -6.08
CA ALA A 33 -1.10 2.26 -6.85
C ALA A 33 0.15 1.87 -7.65
N ASP A 34 0.31 0.57 -7.91
CA ASP A 34 1.26 0.03 -8.88
C ASP A 34 0.51 -0.75 -9.96
N ALA A 35 0.68 -0.33 -11.20
CA ALA A 35 0.20 -1.03 -12.38
C ALA A 35 1.16 -0.79 -13.54
N PRO A 36 2.14 -1.69 -13.78
CA PRO A 36 3.14 -1.49 -14.82
C PRO A 36 2.55 -1.35 -16.21
N PHE A 37 1.44 -2.04 -16.48
CA PHE A 37 0.67 -1.98 -17.72
C PHE A 37 -0.70 -2.64 -17.54
N PHE A 38 -1.61 -2.33 -18.44
CA PHE A 38 -2.95 -2.96 -18.50
C PHE A 38 -3.08 -3.75 -19.80
N PRO A 39 -3.24 -5.08 -19.75
CA PRO A 39 -3.61 -5.87 -20.92
C PRO A 39 -5.00 -5.47 -21.45
N GLU A 40 -5.16 -5.43 -22.78
CA GLU A 40 -6.48 -5.27 -23.39
C GLU A 40 -7.45 -6.34 -22.90
N LYS A 41 -6.97 -7.59 -22.86
CA LYS A 41 -7.74 -8.74 -22.36
C LYS A 41 -6.97 -9.42 -21.23
N VAL A 42 -7.66 -9.69 -20.14
CA VAL A 42 -7.16 -10.46 -19.00
C VAL A 42 -7.89 -11.79 -18.95
N SER A 43 -7.14 -12.87 -18.78
CA SER A 43 -7.68 -14.25 -18.81
C SER A 43 -8.43 -14.67 -17.54
N VAL A 44 -8.40 -13.84 -16.50
CA VAL A 44 -9.08 -14.09 -15.23
C VAL A 44 -9.90 -12.86 -14.82
N PRO A 45 -11.02 -13.05 -14.09
CA PRO A 45 -11.79 -11.93 -13.55
C PRO A 45 -10.97 -11.12 -12.55
N TYR A 46 -11.32 -9.84 -12.38
CA TYR A 46 -10.74 -9.01 -11.33
C TYR A 46 -11.19 -9.52 -9.96
N PRO A 47 -10.24 -9.78 -9.03
CA PRO A 47 -10.57 -10.50 -7.79
C PRO A 47 -11.29 -9.68 -6.72
N TYR A 48 -11.45 -8.36 -6.91
CA TYR A 48 -11.97 -7.44 -5.88
C TYR A 48 -13.28 -6.77 -6.27
N THR A 49 -13.97 -7.25 -7.31
CA THR A 49 -15.34 -6.85 -7.66
C THR A 49 -16.21 -8.10 -7.72
N PRO A 50 -17.49 -8.02 -7.32
CA PRO A 50 -18.39 -9.17 -7.30
C PRO A 50 -18.62 -9.80 -8.68
N ASP A 51 -18.64 -8.98 -9.73
CA ASP A 51 -18.83 -9.38 -11.13
C ASP A 51 -17.52 -9.69 -11.88
N GLY A 52 -16.37 -9.48 -11.22
CA GLY A 52 -15.06 -9.67 -11.82
C GLY A 52 -14.67 -8.61 -12.85
N SER A 53 -15.45 -7.55 -13.01
CA SER A 53 -15.18 -6.46 -13.94
C SER A 53 -14.15 -5.47 -13.36
N ARG A 54 -13.39 -4.84 -14.25
CA ARG A 54 -12.53 -3.70 -13.89
C ARG A 54 -13.37 -2.43 -13.92
N PHE A 55 -13.23 -1.59 -12.91
CA PHE A 55 -13.96 -0.34 -12.80
C PHE A 55 -13.16 0.89 -13.25
N TRP A 56 -11.95 0.70 -13.78
CA TRP A 56 -11.11 1.77 -14.32
C TRP A 56 -10.90 1.63 -15.84
N PRO A 57 -10.71 2.72 -16.58
CA PRO A 57 -10.39 2.70 -18.00
C PRO A 57 -8.98 2.15 -18.23
N LEU A 58 -8.74 1.55 -19.41
CA LEU A 58 -7.45 0.94 -19.74
C LEU A 58 -6.31 1.94 -19.89
N ASP A 59 -6.63 3.15 -20.28
CA ASP A 59 -5.72 4.28 -20.48
C ASP A 59 -5.56 5.16 -19.25
N MET A 60 -6.04 4.68 -18.08
CA MET A 60 -5.84 5.38 -16.81
C MET A 60 -4.35 5.60 -16.55
N PRO A 61 -3.90 6.85 -16.32
CA PRO A 61 -2.50 7.15 -16.12
C PRO A 61 -2.05 6.74 -14.70
N VAL A 62 -1.56 5.51 -14.56
CA VAL A 62 -0.91 5.05 -13.33
C VAL A 62 0.59 5.23 -13.49
N LEU A 63 1.17 6.15 -12.75
CA LEU A 63 2.62 6.33 -12.72
C LEU A 63 3.32 5.17 -12.02
N ASP A 64 4.58 4.92 -12.34
CA ASP A 64 5.43 4.10 -11.48
C ASP A 64 5.40 4.68 -10.06
N PRO A 65 5.16 3.85 -9.03
CA PRO A 65 4.97 4.36 -7.66
C PRO A 65 6.17 5.13 -7.13
N TRP A 66 7.41 4.76 -7.53
CA TRP A 66 8.60 5.47 -7.08
C TRP A 66 8.72 6.86 -7.69
N VAL A 67 8.30 7.02 -8.95
CA VAL A 67 8.23 8.33 -9.64
C VAL A 67 7.17 9.21 -8.96
N ALA A 68 5.97 8.70 -8.74
CA ALA A 68 4.88 9.43 -8.09
C ALA A 68 5.26 9.85 -6.66
N ILE A 69 5.82 8.93 -5.86
CA ILE A 69 6.27 9.20 -4.50
C ILE A 69 7.36 10.27 -4.49
N THR A 70 8.37 10.17 -5.37
CA THR A 70 9.43 11.17 -5.43
C THR A 70 8.87 12.56 -5.74
N ALA A 71 7.96 12.67 -6.71
CA ALA A 71 7.33 13.94 -7.07
C ALA A 71 6.57 14.60 -5.90
N MET A 72 5.91 13.80 -5.06
CA MET A 72 5.20 14.27 -3.88
C MET A 72 6.14 14.55 -2.70
N ALA A 73 7.15 13.72 -2.51
CA ALA A 73 8.07 13.84 -1.38
C ALA A 73 8.86 15.15 -1.37
N VAL A 74 9.22 15.66 -2.54
CA VAL A 74 9.99 16.94 -2.65
C VAL A 74 9.18 18.18 -2.33
N VAL A 75 7.86 18.07 -2.23
CA VAL A 75 6.96 19.19 -1.92
C VAL A 75 6.27 19.06 -0.56
N THR A 76 6.66 18.07 0.26
CA THR A 76 6.07 17.75 1.57
C THR A 76 7.15 17.58 2.64
N GLN A 77 6.78 17.62 3.93
CA GLN A 77 7.74 17.59 5.05
C GLN A 77 7.50 16.44 6.03
N ARG A 78 6.25 15.96 6.20
CA ARG A 78 5.87 15.02 7.27
C ARG A 78 5.21 13.74 6.76
N ILE A 79 4.34 13.87 5.78
CA ILE A 79 3.51 12.78 5.28
C ILE A 79 4.35 11.63 4.72
N ARG A 80 3.96 10.39 5.02
CA ARG A 80 4.62 9.17 4.55
C ARG A 80 4.00 8.69 3.24
N PHE A 81 4.76 7.94 2.46
CA PHE A 81 4.32 7.38 1.18
C PHE A 81 4.48 5.87 1.15
N ILE A 82 3.49 5.17 0.60
CA ILE A 82 3.43 3.72 0.62
C ILE A 82 2.88 3.21 -0.71
N PRO A 83 3.64 2.45 -1.51
CA PRO A 83 3.05 1.68 -2.59
C PRO A 83 1.99 0.73 -2.04
N SER A 84 0.78 0.76 -2.56
CA SER A 84 -0.31 -0.09 -2.09
C SER A 84 -1.04 -0.79 -3.27
N VAL A 85 -0.48 -1.88 -3.72
CA VAL A 85 0.74 -2.54 -3.30
C VAL A 85 1.70 -2.68 -4.47
N LEU A 86 3.02 -2.54 -4.22
CA LEU A 86 4.02 -2.85 -5.24
C LEU A 86 3.92 -4.35 -5.61
N ARG A 87 3.85 -4.65 -6.90
CA ARG A 87 3.77 -6.02 -7.42
C ARG A 87 5.14 -6.69 -7.40
N LEU A 88 5.68 -6.90 -6.19
CA LEU A 88 7.07 -7.31 -5.97
C LEU A 88 7.41 -8.66 -6.62
N ALA A 89 6.44 -9.57 -6.73
CA ALA A 89 6.67 -10.89 -7.33
C ALA A 89 7.08 -10.86 -8.82
N ILE A 90 6.78 -9.77 -9.53
CA ILE A 90 7.14 -9.58 -10.95
C ILE A 90 8.33 -8.62 -11.16
N ARG A 91 8.94 -8.13 -10.08
CA ARG A 91 10.04 -7.17 -10.13
C ARG A 91 11.37 -7.80 -9.74
N GLN A 92 12.47 -7.18 -10.17
CA GLN A 92 13.82 -7.62 -9.82
C GLN A 92 14.24 -7.02 -8.46
N PRO A 93 14.46 -7.84 -7.41
CA PRO A 93 14.62 -7.34 -6.04
C PRO A 93 15.80 -6.39 -5.80
N LEU A 94 16.94 -6.59 -6.50
CA LEU A 94 18.08 -5.68 -6.36
C LEU A 94 17.77 -4.28 -6.91
N LEU A 95 17.08 -4.22 -8.05
CA LEU A 95 16.67 -2.95 -8.65
C LEU A 95 15.60 -2.27 -7.80
N GLU A 96 14.66 -3.02 -7.25
CA GLU A 96 13.65 -2.49 -6.34
C GLU A 96 14.26 -1.97 -5.03
N ALA A 97 15.21 -2.69 -4.45
CA ALA A 97 15.95 -2.21 -3.29
C ALA A 97 16.68 -0.89 -3.59
N LYS A 98 17.29 -0.77 -4.79
CA LYS A 98 17.95 0.45 -5.22
C LYS A 98 16.97 1.60 -5.40
N SER A 99 15.83 1.37 -6.03
CA SER A 99 14.78 2.39 -6.20
C SER A 99 14.25 2.87 -4.85
N LEU A 100 13.91 1.93 -3.96
CA LEU A 100 13.43 2.23 -2.60
C LEU A 100 14.47 3.02 -1.78
N ALA A 101 15.75 2.61 -1.80
CA ALA A 101 16.83 3.32 -1.12
C ALA A 101 17.02 4.75 -1.64
N SER A 102 16.90 4.95 -2.97
CA SER A 102 16.99 6.26 -3.60
C SER A 102 15.81 7.16 -3.20
N VAL A 103 14.60 6.63 -3.25
CA VAL A 103 13.39 7.36 -2.81
C VAL A 103 13.45 7.66 -1.32
N ALA A 104 13.90 6.73 -0.48
CA ALA A 104 14.08 6.96 0.96
C ALA A 104 15.03 8.14 1.23
N ALA A 105 16.13 8.23 0.49
CA ALA A 105 17.07 9.35 0.62
C ALA A 105 16.43 10.70 0.25
N VAL A 106 15.65 10.76 -0.85
CA VAL A 106 14.94 11.98 -1.28
C VAL A 106 13.80 12.33 -0.34
N ALA A 107 13.04 11.34 0.09
CA ALA A 107 11.90 11.49 0.99
C ALA A 107 12.30 11.60 2.47
N GLN A 108 13.59 11.61 2.81
CA GLN A 108 14.08 11.64 4.20
C GLN A 108 13.49 10.51 5.06
N ASP A 109 13.51 9.28 4.50
CA ASP A 109 12.97 8.06 5.10
C ASP A 109 11.43 8.06 5.37
N ARG A 110 10.67 8.98 4.77
CA ARG A 110 9.20 9.03 4.84
C ARG A 110 8.54 8.09 3.85
N VAL A 111 9.07 6.89 3.72
CA VAL A 111 8.57 5.86 2.80
C VAL A 111 8.46 4.53 3.52
N ALA A 112 7.49 3.71 3.12
CA ALA A 112 7.40 2.31 3.48
C ALA A 112 7.21 1.48 2.21
N LEU A 113 7.49 0.18 2.27
CA LEU A 113 7.32 -0.74 1.16
C LEU A 113 6.06 -1.59 1.37
N GLY A 114 4.96 -1.22 0.74
CA GLY A 114 3.77 -2.08 0.68
C GLY A 114 3.88 -3.03 -0.52
N VAL A 115 3.75 -4.34 -0.29
CA VAL A 115 3.97 -5.38 -1.31
C VAL A 115 2.77 -6.31 -1.48
N GLY A 116 2.53 -6.74 -2.71
CA GLY A 116 1.52 -7.73 -3.07
C GLY A 116 1.96 -8.64 -4.21
N LEU A 117 1.15 -9.69 -4.46
CA LEU A 117 1.51 -10.76 -5.39
C LEU A 117 1.06 -10.46 -6.80
N ALA A 118 0.64 -9.42 -7.29
CA ALA A 118 0.03 -9.31 -8.62
C ALA A 118 -1.07 -10.40 -8.87
N TRP A 119 -2.04 -10.14 -9.73
CA TRP A 119 -3.15 -11.03 -9.96
C TRP A 119 -3.34 -11.46 -11.42
N MET A 120 -2.82 -10.69 -12.38
CA MET A 120 -2.98 -10.94 -13.82
C MET A 120 -1.94 -11.96 -14.32
N PRO A 121 -2.37 -13.12 -14.87
CA PRO A 121 -1.43 -14.09 -15.44
C PRO A 121 -0.57 -13.53 -16.58
N GLU A 122 -1.11 -12.56 -17.32
CA GLU A 122 -0.43 -11.89 -18.43
C GLU A 122 0.84 -11.18 -17.98
N GLU A 123 0.83 -10.53 -16.80
CA GLU A 123 2.03 -9.87 -16.24
C GLU A 123 3.16 -10.88 -16.03
N PHE A 124 2.85 -12.03 -15.46
CA PHE A 124 3.87 -13.07 -15.22
C PHE A 124 4.39 -13.64 -16.54
N ARG A 125 3.49 -13.99 -17.46
CA ARG A 125 3.85 -14.58 -18.76
C ARG A 125 4.74 -13.65 -19.59
N TRP A 126 4.38 -12.37 -19.70
CA TRP A 126 5.13 -11.41 -20.53
C TRP A 126 6.46 -11.01 -19.90
N LEU A 127 6.59 -11.11 -18.59
CA LEU A 127 7.85 -10.90 -17.88
C LEU A 127 8.67 -12.18 -17.69
N GLY A 128 8.25 -13.31 -18.29
CA GLY A 128 8.99 -14.58 -18.23
C GLY A 128 9.02 -15.23 -16.84
N ILE A 129 8.01 -14.98 -16.01
CA ILE A 129 7.94 -15.46 -14.63
C ILE A 129 6.85 -16.53 -14.50
N ASP A 130 7.17 -17.66 -13.86
CA ASP A 130 6.14 -18.65 -13.51
C ASP A 130 5.28 -18.12 -12.34
N MET A 131 4.01 -17.82 -12.63
CA MET A 131 3.04 -17.32 -11.65
C MET A 131 2.88 -18.25 -10.43
N LYS A 132 3.09 -19.56 -10.57
CA LYS A 132 3.01 -20.52 -9.46
C LYS A 132 4.09 -20.26 -8.40
N THR A 133 5.17 -19.61 -8.77
CA THR A 133 6.30 -19.30 -7.86
C THR A 133 6.14 -17.97 -7.13
N ARG A 134 5.12 -17.14 -7.47
CA ARG A 134 4.98 -15.75 -7.02
C ARG A 134 5.09 -15.56 -5.50
N GLY A 135 4.50 -16.47 -4.71
CA GLY A 135 4.56 -16.40 -3.25
C GLY A 135 5.99 -16.57 -2.71
N LYS A 136 6.70 -17.59 -3.20
CA LYS A 136 8.09 -17.85 -2.77
C LYS A 136 9.05 -16.77 -3.27
N ARG A 137 8.86 -16.29 -4.50
CA ARG A 137 9.62 -15.15 -5.05
C ARG A 137 9.45 -13.90 -4.19
N GLN A 138 8.22 -13.58 -3.78
CA GLN A 138 7.98 -12.43 -2.90
C GLN A 138 8.61 -12.63 -1.51
N ASP A 139 8.55 -13.84 -0.96
CA ASP A 139 9.16 -14.15 0.34
C ASP A 139 10.68 -13.88 0.32
N GLU A 140 11.38 -14.39 -0.68
CA GLU A 140 12.83 -14.16 -0.86
C GLU A 140 13.14 -12.69 -1.18
N ALA A 141 12.33 -12.05 -2.02
CA ALA A 141 12.50 -10.64 -2.37
C ALA A 141 12.37 -9.72 -1.15
N ILE A 142 11.39 -9.96 -0.25
CA ILE A 142 11.26 -9.21 1.01
C ILE A 142 12.53 -9.35 1.86
N GLN A 143 13.05 -10.57 1.99
CA GLN A 143 14.25 -10.84 2.81
C GLN A 143 15.49 -10.18 2.19
N ALA A 144 15.68 -10.32 0.88
CA ALA A 144 16.82 -9.74 0.16
C ALA A 144 16.80 -8.20 0.21
N ILE A 145 15.63 -7.58 -0.01
CA ILE A 145 15.48 -6.11 0.07
C ILE A 145 15.77 -5.64 1.49
N ARG A 146 15.22 -6.30 2.51
CA ARG A 146 15.47 -5.96 3.92
C ARG A 146 16.96 -6.01 4.26
N LEU A 147 17.66 -7.01 3.74
CA LEU A 147 19.10 -7.18 3.92
C LEU A 147 19.89 -6.06 3.23
N LEU A 148 19.61 -5.79 1.95
CA LEU A 148 20.29 -4.77 1.17
C LEU A 148 20.14 -3.35 1.77
N LEU A 149 19.00 -3.05 2.37
CA LEU A 149 18.73 -1.76 3.02
C LEU A 149 19.45 -1.56 4.36
N GLN A 150 20.10 -2.57 4.91
CA GLN A 150 20.91 -2.45 6.13
C GLN A 150 22.27 -1.78 5.85
N GLY A 151 22.67 -1.70 4.60
CA GLY A 151 23.98 -1.20 4.20
C GLY A 151 25.12 -2.18 4.43
N GLY A 152 26.35 -1.75 4.11
CA GLY A 152 27.50 -2.63 4.11
C GLY A 152 27.47 -3.64 2.96
N PHE A 153 28.37 -4.63 3.01
CA PHE A 153 28.39 -5.72 2.03
C PHE A 153 27.38 -6.80 2.44
N GLN A 154 26.45 -7.09 1.54
CA GLN A 154 25.39 -8.07 1.71
C GLN A 154 25.44 -9.11 0.59
N GLU A 155 25.06 -10.34 0.91
CA GLU A 155 24.89 -11.45 -0.05
C GLU A 155 23.60 -12.20 0.28
N PHE A 156 22.98 -12.83 -0.71
CA PHE A 156 21.75 -13.60 -0.52
C PHE A 156 21.72 -14.78 -1.49
N HIS A 157 21.52 -16.01 -0.98
CA HIS A 157 21.54 -17.25 -1.74
C HIS A 157 20.21 -17.99 -1.56
N GLY A 158 19.19 -17.57 -2.33
CA GLY A 158 17.88 -18.19 -2.39
C GLY A 158 17.66 -18.92 -3.71
N LYS A 159 16.47 -19.48 -3.87
CA LYS A 159 16.08 -20.15 -5.12
C LYS A 159 15.68 -19.18 -6.23
N HIS A 160 15.12 -18.04 -5.87
CA HIS A 160 14.56 -17.05 -6.79
C HIS A 160 15.32 -15.73 -6.77
N VAL A 161 16.08 -15.49 -5.70
CA VAL A 161 16.96 -14.34 -5.55
C VAL A 161 18.30 -14.86 -5.14
N ASP A 162 19.32 -14.58 -5.94
CA ASP A 162 20.69 -15.04 -5.70
C ASP A 162 21.67 -13.96 -6.14
N PHE A 163 22.57 -13.55 -5.23
CA PHE A 163 23.64 -12.60 -5.53
C PHE A 163 24.77 -12.71 -4.52
N ASP A 164 26.00 -12.60 -5.03
CA ASP A 164 27.21 -12.51 -4.24
C ASP A 164 27.33 -11.16 -3.53
N ARG A 165 28.41 -10.96 -2.80
CA ARG A 165 28.64 -9.75 -1.99
C ARG A 165 28.55 -8.46 -2.79
N VAL A 166 27.52 -7.68 -2.50
CA VAL A 166 27.29 -6.34 -3.06
C VAL A 166 27.15 -5.30 -1.96
N ILE A 167 27.46 -4.06 -2.27
CA ILE A 167 27.15 -2.91 -1.42
C ILE A 167 26.15 -2.01 -2.15
N MET A 168 25.12 -1.56 -1.44
CA MET A 168 24.10 -0.65 -1.98
C MET A 168 24.18 0.71 -1.28
N ALA A 169 24.24 1.76 -2.07
CA ALA A 169 24.19 3.15 -1.61
C ALA A 169 23.21 3.96 -2.50
N PRO A 170 22.47 4.95 -1.95
CA PRO A 170 22.42 5.32 -0.54
C PRO A 170 21.80 4.24 0.34
N THR A 171 22.02 4.32 1.64
CA THR A 171 21.37 3.46 2.65
C THR A 171 20.37 4.31 3.44
N PRO A 172 19.14 3.87 3.70
CA PRO A 172 18.20 4.56 4.57
C PRO A 172 18.77 4.76 5.97
N LYS A 173 18.47 5.91 6.59
CA LYS A 173 18.91 6.22 7.95
C LYS A 173 18.04 5.57 9.02
N LYS A 174 16.82 5.16 8.63
CA LYS A 174 15.86 4.46 9.47
C LYS A 174 15.44 3.16 8.81
N LYS A 175 15.03 2.17 9.59
CA LYS A 175 14.40 0.97 9.07
C LYS A 175 13.19 1.35 8.24
N ILE A 176 13.16 0.91 6.98
CA ILE A 176 11.98 1.06 6.11
C ILE A 176 11.00 -0.06 6.46
N PRO A 177 9.77 0.27 6.91
CA PRO A 177 8.76 -0.73 7.17
C PRO A 177 8.35 -1.46 5.89
N ILE A 178 8.08 -2.76 6.00
CA ILE A 178 7.57 -3.58 4.90
C ILE A 178 6.18 -4.06 5.27
N TYR A 179 5.17 -3.67 4.51
CA TYR A 179 3.78 -4.05 4.71
C TYR A 179 3.34 -5.04 3.63
N VAL A 180 2.68 -6.11 4.04
CA VAL A 180 2.24 -7.16 3.11
C VAL A 180 0.74 -7.06 2.90
N GLY A 181 0.33 -6.92 1.64
CA GLY A 181 -1.06 -6.81 1.24
C GLY A 181 -1.72 -8.15 0.93
N GLY A 182 -3.04 -8.19 1.08
CA GLY A 182 -3.92 -9.29 0.68
C GLY A 182 -4.72 -9.91 1.82
N ALA A 183 -5.92 -10.42 1.47
CA ALA A 183 -6.89 -10.97 2.43
C ALA A 183 -6.86 -12.51 2.55
N THR A 184 -6.11 -13.20 1.70
CA THR A 184 -6.05 -14.68 1.76
C THR A 184 -5.20 -15.15 2.93
N PRO A 185 -5.51 -16.35 3.52
CA PRO A 185 -4.69 -16.89 4.61
C PRO A 185 -3.17 -16.92 4.31
N PRO A 186 -2.70 -17.33 3.11
CA PRO A 186 -1.27 -17.26 2.80
C PRO A 186 -0.68 -15.85 2.79
N ALA A 187 -1.47 -14.83 2.41
CA ALA A 187 -1.02 -13.42 2.44
C ALA A 187 -0.92 -12.91 3.88
N MET A 188 -1.93 -13.19 4.72
CA MET A 188 -1.93 -12.84 6.14
C MET A 188 -0.80 -13.54 6.92
N GLN A 189 -0.54 -14.83 6.63
CA GLN A 189 0.60 -15.56 7.20
C GLN A 189 1.94 -14.93 6.77
N ARG A 190 2.06 -14.50 5.52
CA ARG A 190 3.27 -13.80 5.04
C ARG A 190 3.45 -12.46 5.76
N ALA A 191 2.37 -11.68 5.95
CA ALA A 191 2.40 -10.44 6.71
C ALA A 191 2.90 -10.70 8.15
N ALA A 192 2.32 -11.69 8.83
CA ALA A 192 2.69 -12.06 10.18
C ALA A 192 4.14 -12.54 10.30
N ARG A 193 4.65 -13.27 9.29
CA ARG A 193 6.00 -13.87 9.31
C ARG A 193 7.10 -12.91 8.88
N LEU A 194 6.86 -12.12 7.82
CA LEU A 194 7.90 -11.32 7.15
C LEU A 194 7.65 -9.82 7.19
N GLY A 195 6.41 -9.38 7.42
CA GLY A 195 6.03 -7.97 7.41
C GLY A 195 6.30 -7.26 8.73
N ASP A 196 6.34 -5.94 8.66
CA ASP A 196 6.24 -5.04 9.80
C ASP A 196 4.76 -4.58 9.97
N GLY A 197 3.86 -5.07 9.11
CA GLY A 197 2.43 -4.84 9.17
C GLY A 197 1.70 -5.47 8.00
N TRP A 198 0.39 -5.30 8.02
CA TRP A 198 -0.54 -5.80 7.01
C TRP A 198 -1.32 -4.67 6.35
N LEU A 199 -1.48 -4.75 5.03
CA LEU A 199 -2.33 -3.87 4.23
C LEU A 199 -3.61 -4.62 3.87
N SER A 200 -4.75 -4.13 4.30
CA SER A 200 -6.03 -4.74 3.95
C SER A 200 -6.39 -4.47 2.47
N VAL A 201 -7.22 -5.33 1.93
CA VAL A 201 -8.18 -4.94 0.89
C VAL A 201 -9.37 -4.25 1.55
N ILE A 202 -10.43 -3.93 0.79
CA ILE A 202 -11.66 -3.37 1.36
C ILE A 202 -12.34 -4.44 2.23
N HIS A 203 -12.72 -4.06 3.45
CA HIS A 203 -13.48 -4.87 4.39
C HIS A 203 -14.60 -4.06 5.04
N ASN A 204 -15.68 -4.73 5.41
CA ASN A 204 -16.72 -4.15 6.26
C ASN A 204 -16.34 -4.26 7.74
N LYS A 205 -16.79 -3.33 8.56
CA LYS A 205 -16.44 -3.24 9.99
C LYS A 205 -16.76 -4.52 10.79
N ASP A 206 -17.80 -5.26 10.41
CA ASP A 206 -18.20 -6.49 11.09
C ASP A 206 -17.22 -7.66 10.86
N GLU A 207 -16.39 -7.61 9.82
CA GLU A 207 -15.36 -8.62 9.52
C GLU A 207 -14.08 -8.41 10.35
N ILE A 208 -13.83 -7.18 10.80
CA ILE A 208 -12.54 -6.77 11.38
C ILE A 208 -12.15 -7.55 12.63
N PRO A 209 -13.04 -7.82 13.60
CA PRO A 209 -12.65 -8.59 14.78
C PRO A 209 -12.08 -9.97 14.44
N ALA A 210 -12.67 -10.68 13.49
CA ALA A 210 -12.19 -11.99 13.06
C ALA A 210 -10.84 -11.89 12.33
N ILE A 211 -10.67 -10.90 11.47
CA ILE A 211 -9.42 -10.65 10.73
C ILE A 211 -8.27 -10.34 11.70
N VAL A 212 -8.48 -9.46 12.67
CA VAL A 212 -7.47 -9.10 13.67
C VAL A 212 -7.10 -10.30 14.55
N ALA A 213 -8.09 -11.09 14.96
CA ALA A 213 -7.87 -12.32 15.72
C ALA A 213 -7.00 -13.31 14.93
N GLU A 214 -7.28 -13.49 13.64
CA GLU A 214 -6.53 -14.39 12.75
C GLU A 214 -5.08 -13.89 12.53
N LEU A 215 -4.88 -12.59 12.27
CA LEU A 215 -3.55 -11.99 12.17
C LEU A 215 -2.73 -12.20 13.45
N ASN A 216 -3.35 -11.97 14.61
CA ASN A 216 -2.70 -12.15 15.90
C ASN A 216 -2.39 -13.63 16.18
N ARG A 217 -3.25 -14.56 15.72
CA ARG A 217 -2.95 -16.00 15.78
C ARG A 217 -1.72 -16.33 14.98
N TYR A 218 -1.64 -15.90 13.70
CA TYR A 218 -0.45 -16.13 12.87
C TYR A 218 0.81 -15.50 13.47
N ARG A 219 0.72 -14.31 14.05
CA ARG A 219 1.87 -13.67 14.70
C ARG A 219 2.39 -14.52 15.88
N ARG A 220 1.49 -15.10 16.70
CA ARG A 220 1.89 -16.05 17.77
C ARG A 220 2.52 -17.32 17.19
N ASP A 221 1.94 -17.88 16.12
CA ASP A 221 2.48 -19.09 15.47
C ASP A 221 3.92 -18.89 14.98
N TYR A 222 4.31 -17.66 14.67
CA TYR A 222 5.68 -17.28 14.27
C TYR A 222 6.50 -16.63 15.40
N GLY A 223 6.02 -16.58 16.64
CA GLY A 223 6.74 -16.01 17.79
C GLY A 223 6.95 -14.49 17.71
N ARG A 224 6.06 -13.78 16.98
CA ARG A 224 6.17 -12.34 16.74
C ARG A 224 5.04 -11.49 17.35
N GLU A 225 4.30 -12.04 18.31
CA GLU A 225 3.17 -11.37 18.96
C GLU A 225 3.56 -10.09 19.70
N ASN A 226 4.80 -10.01 20.21
CA ASN A 226 5.31 -8.88 20.97
C ASN A 226 6.04 -7.82 20.11
N GLU A 227 6.23 -8.09 18.82
CA GLU A 227 6.82 -7.11 17.91
C GLU A 227 5.79 -6.03 17.54
N ALA A 228 6.26 -4.81 17.27
CA ALA A 228 5.41 -3.78 16.67
C ALA A 228 4.89 -4.26 15.31
N PHE A 229 3.59 -4.06 15.06
CA PHE A 229 2.95 -4.50 13.85
C PHE A 229 1.81 -3.54 13.47
N ASP A 230 1.93 -2.91 12.33
CA ASP A 230 0.91 -2.00 11.83
C ASP A 230 -0.21 -2.75 11.11
N ILE A 231 -1.46 -2.36 11.37
CA ILE A 231 -2.63 -2.84 10.64
C ILE A 231 -3.24 -1.65 9.91
N MET A 232 -3.02 -1.61 8.59
CA MET A 232 -3.55 -0.56 7.72
C MET A 232 -4.85 -1.05 7.09
N LEU A 233 -5.95 -0.46 7.50
CA LEU A 233 -7.30 -0.91 7.15
C LEU A 233 -7.98 0.05 6.17
N HIS A 234 -8.62 -0.52 5.14
CA HIS A 234 -9.60 0.16 4.30
C HIS A 234 -10.99 -0.35 4.66
N CYS A 235 -11.79 0.47 5.36
CA CYS A 235 -13.10 0.13 5.92
C CYS A 235 -14.09 1.27 5.63
N PRO A 236 -14.70 1.30 4.42
CA PRO A 236 -15.50 2.44 3.98
C PRO A 236 -16.82 2.61 4.72
N ASP A 237 -17.31 1.58 5.41
CA ASP A 237 -18.51 1.65 6.26
C ASP A 237 -18.23 2.11 7.70
N ALA A 238 -16.98 2.33 8.07
CA ALA A 238 -16.59 3.00 9.32
C ALA A 238 -16.65 4.52 9.13
N THR A 239 -17.86 5.08 9.20
CA THR A 239 -18.14 6.48 8.82
C THR A 239 -18.23 7.44 10.00
N THR A 240 -18.34 6.93 11.23
CA THR A 240 -18.45 7.75 12.44
C THR A 240 -17.18 7.72 13.26
N VAL A 241 -16.96 8.75 14.07
CA VAL A 241 -15.84 8.79 15.03
C VAL A 241 -15.89 7.60 16.00
N ASP A 242 -17.09 7.16 16.39
CA ASP A 242 -17.25 6.00 17.28
C ASP A 242 -16.89 4.69 16.58
N ASP A 243 -17.20 4.51 15.29
CA ASP A 243 -16.72 3.36 14.51
C ASP A 243 -15.19 3.34 14.47
N ILE A 244 -14.56 4.48 14.21
CA ILE A 244 -13.10 4.59 14.12
C ILE A 244 -12.43 4.31 15.49
N LYS A 245 -13.01 4.78 16.59
CA LYS A 245 -12.53 4.44 17.95
C LYS A 245 -12.62 2.95 18.23
N ARG A 246 -13.73 2.30 17.85
CA ARG A 246 -13.86 0.84 17.98
C ARG A 246 -12.80 0.08 17.16
N LEU A 247 -12.51 0.53 15.94
CA LEU A 247 -11.42 -0.03 15.15
C LEU A 247 -10.06 0.14 15.84
N GLN A 248 -9.80 1.31 16.41
CA GLN A 248 -8.58 1.57 17.19
C GLN A 248 -8.47 0.65 18.40
N ASP A 249 -9.55 0.42 19.14
CA ASP A 249 -9.61 -0.49 20.30
C ASP A 249 -9.35 -1.96 19.88
N LEU A 250 -9.67 -2.33 18.64
CA LEU A 250 -9.34 -3.63 18.06
C LEU A 250 -7.88 -3.76 17.64
N GLY A 251 -7.09 -2.68 17.70
CA GLY A 251 -5.67 -2.68 17.35
C GLY A 251 -5.37 -2.21 15.92
N ILE A 252 -6.34 -1.61 15.22
CA ILE A 252 -6.07 -0.96 13.94
C ILE A 252 -5.20 0.26 14.18
N THR A 253 -4.09 0.35 13.47
CA THR A 253 -3.11 1.43 13.64
C THR A 253 -3.30 2.56 12.63
N ASP A 254 -3.75 2.22 11.42
CA ASP A 254 -3.93 3.16 10.31
C ASP A 254 -5.28 2.92 9.62
N LEU A 255 -6.06 3.97 9.46
CA LEU A 255 -7.29 3.93 8.66
C LEU A 255 -7.03 4.61 7.31
N GLN A 256 -7.31 3.88 6.25
CA GLN A 256 -7.22 4.37 4.87
C GLN A 256 -8.61 4.73 4.39
N VAL A 257 -8.78 5.97 3.97
CA VAL A 257 -10.06 6.51 3.51
C VAL A 257 -9.96 7.07 2.09
N THR A 258 -11.09 7.40 1.49
CA THR A 258 -11.14 8.18 0.26
C THR A 258 -11.91 9.47 0.58
N PRO A 259 -11.21 10.56 0.94
CA PRO A 259 -11.87 11.76 1.50
C PRO A 259 -12.88 12.40 0.55
N TRP A 260 -12.68 12.26 -0.76
CA TRP A 260 -13.61 12.78 -1.80
C TRP A 260 -14.64 11.75 -2.27
N ALA A 261 -14.75 10.59 -1.62
CA ALA A 261 -15.85 9.67 -1.86
C ALA A 261 -17.18 10.25 -1.37
N ILE A 262 -18.26 9.89 -2.04
CA ILE A 262 -19.58 10.36 -1.66
C ILE A 262 -20.04 9.64 -0.39
N PRO A 263 -20.35 10.34 0.70
CA PRO A 263 -20.82 9.72 1.93
C PRO A 263 -22.08 8.85 1.72
N GLY A 264 -22.15 7.71 2.38
CA GLY A 264 -23.31 6.83 2.37
C GLY A 264 -23.42 5.91 1.15
N MET A 265 -22.40 5.86 0.30
CA MET A 265 -22.35 4.89 -0.80
C MET A 265 -21.62 3.63 -0.34
N ALA A 266 -22.19 2.47 -0.68
CA ALA A 266 -21.45 1.21 -0.57
C ALA A 266 -20.15 1.31 -1.34
N ALA A 267 -19.08 0.66 -0.85
CA ALA A 267 -17.75 0.73 -1.46
C ALA A 267 -17.78 0.42 -2.97
N GLU A 268 -18.62 -0.51 -3.36
CA GLU A 268 -18.83 -0.97 -4.73
C GLU A 268 -19.54 0.09 -5.61
N GLU A 269 -20.53 0.79 -5.07
CA GLU A 269 -21.22 1.87 -5.78
C GLU A 269 -20.40 3.17 -5.75
N GLY A 270 -19.64 3.42 -4.66
CA GLY A 270 -18.87 4.63 -4.43
C GLY A 270 -17.77 4.82 -5.46
N VAL A 271 -17.01 3.78 -5.73
CA VAL A 271 -15.90 3.84 -6.71
C VAL A 271 -16.45 4.12 -8.11
N GLY A 272 -17.51 3.43 -8.54
CA GLY A 272 -18.11 3.65 -9.86
C GLY A 272 -18.64 5.08 -10.07
N LYS A 273 -19.23 5.70 -9.05
CA LYS A 273 -19.77 7.08 -9.15
C LYS A 273 -18.67 8.14 -9.02
N ILE A 274 -17.63 7.91 -8.19
CA ILE A 274 -16.44 8.78 -8.17
C ILE A 274 -15.81 8.86 -9.56
N MET A 275 -15.76 7.71 -10.26
CA MET A 275 -15.24 7.62 -11.62
C MET A 275 -16.07 8.43 -12.65
N GLN A 276 -17.39 8.40 -12.51
CA GLN A 276 -18.28 9.13 -13.42
C GLN A 276 -18.24 10.65 -13.20
N GLN A 277 -18.01 11.11 -11.97
CA GLN A 277 -18.06 12.53 -11.63
C GLN A 277 -16.71 13.24 -11.69
N GLN A 278 -15.58 12.50 -11.70
CA GLN A 278 -14.22 13.05 -11.76
C GLN A 278 -14.08 14.36 -10.94
N PRO A 279 -13.99 14.28 -9.58
CA PRO A 279 -13.95 15.49 -8.76
C PRO A 279 -12.75 16.36 -9.16
N THR A 280 -12.98 17.68 -9.23
CA THR A 280 -11.91 18.64 -9.55
C THR A 280 -10.82 18.62 -8.46
N LEU A 281 -9.63 19.14 -8.78
CA LEU A 281 -8.55 19.31 -7.79
C LEU A 281 -9.04 20.06 -6.53
N GLN A 282 -9.79 21.16 -6.72
CA GLN A 282 -10.33 21.94 -5.61
C GLN A 282 -11.25 21.11 -4.72
N MET A 283 -12.16 20.31 -5.31
CA MET A 283 -13.06 19.44 -4.55
C MET A 283 -12.30 18.38 -3.74
N LYS A 284 -11.21 17.83 -4.29
CA LYS A 284 -10.34 16.87 -3.59
C LYS A 284 -9.64 17.55 -2.42
N GLN A 285 -9.07 18.73 -2.64
CA GLN A 285 -8.41 19.50 -1.57
C GLN A 285 -9.38 19.90 -0.45
N ASP A 286 -10.58 20.35 -0.79
CA ASP A 286 -11.59 20.72 0.20
C ASP A 286 -12.09 19.50 1.00
N ALA A 287 -12.17 18.33 0.36
CA ALA A 287 -12.49 17.09 1.04
C ALA A 287 -11.38 16.63 2.02
N ILE A 288 -10.11 16.76 1.64
CA ILE A 288 -8.95 16.49 2.49
C ILE A 288 -8.99 17.38 3.74
N LYS A 289 -9.18 18.68 3.56
CA LYS A 289 -9.28 19.67 4.66
C LYS A 289 -10.43 19.35 5.60
N ARG A 290 -11.63 19.20 5.03
CA ARG A 290 -12.85 18.91 5.82
C ARG A 290 -12.70 17.64 6.65
N TYR A 291 -12.16 16.56 6.07
CA TYR A 291 -11.95 15.31 6.81
C TYR A 291 -10.95 15.50 7.95
N ALA A 292 -9.88 16.25 7.71
CA ALA A 292 -8.89 16.57 8.74
C ALA A 292 -9.54 17.36 9.89
N ASP A 293 -10.30 18.42 9.60
CA ASP A 293 -10.96 19.27 10.58
C ASP A 293 -12.07 18.54 11.37
N THR A 294 -12.80 17.64 10.73
CA THR A 294 -13.98 17.00 11.34
C THR A 294 -13.68 15.64 11.98
N VAL A 295 -12.69 14.89 11.46
CA VAL A 295 -12.38 13.53 11.92
C VAL A 295 -10.99 13.48 12.54
N ILE A 296 -9.91 13.80 11.79
CA ILE A 296 -8.54 13.62 12.29
C ILE A 296 -8.33 14.42 13.59
N ALA A 297 -8.84 15.63 13.66
CA ALA A 297 -8.77 16.49 14.85
C ALA A 297 -9.35 15.85 16.14
N GLN A 298 -10.17 14.80 16.02
CA GLN A 298 -10.74 14.07 17.17
C GLN A 298 -9.76 13.01 17.74
N PHE A 299 -8.61 12.78 17.09
CA PHE A 299 -7.64 11.73 17.42
C PHE A 299 -6.22 12.25 17.72
N ILE A 300 -6.06 13.58 17.77
CA ILE A 300 -4.81 14.28 18.09
C ILE A 300 -4.69 14.50 19.61
#